data_4283ead1b4b583041ffc9544090f564a
#
_entry.id   4283ead1b4b583041ffc9544090f564a
#
_cell.length_a   1.000
_cell.length_b   1.000
_cell.length_c   1.000
_cell.angle_alpha   90.00
_cell.angle_beta   90.00
_cell.angle_gamma   90.00
#
_symmetry.space_group_name_H-M   'P 1'
#
loop_
_entity.id
_entity.type
_entity.pdbx_description
1 polymer ?
#
loop_
_entity_poly.entity_id
_entity_poly.type
_entity_poly.pdbx_seq_one_letter_code
_entity_poly.pdbx_strand_id
1 'polypeptide(L)'
;MIDYNKQFLIIGSQNALTYKDVFPLIQSGKLWLGNHAVKSFEIPLFQVDNFNRKNIVFKDDKVCAIFGNICWFTNMDFPKRHHLLPLDKHYSPQHYPFYDDFNIINVNKVADIPMNFTGLMGVPITFLDKHNPKQFNILGIANSSRYIGHKCLTLINGKKVYNRIVIQKTKTE
;
A
#
# COMPACT_ATOMS: atom_id res chain seq x y z
N MET A 1 -11.81 -10.39 15.76
CA MET A 1 -10.67 -9.87 16.55
C MET A 1 -10.76 -8.36 16.73
N ILE A 2 -10.99 -7.60 15.69
CA ILE A 2 -11.16 -6.13 15.76
C ILE A 2 -12.35 -5.76 16.65
N ASP A 3 -13.50 -6.43 16.51
CA ASP A 3 -14.71 -6.21 17.30
C ASP A 3 -14.54 -6.54 18.79
N TYR A 4 -13.56 -7.37 19.13
CA TYR A 4 -13.24 -7.74 20.52
C TYR A 4 -12.08 -6.91 21.10
N ASN A 5 -11.64 -5.87 20.41
CA ASN A 5 -10.51 -5.02 20.80
C ASN A 5 -9.23 -5.81 21.14
N LYS A 6 -8.96 -6.90 20.41
CA LYS A 6 -7.77 -7.73 20.59
C LYS A 6 -6.67 -7.30 19.63
N GLN A 7 -5.44 -7.26 20.12
CA GLN A 7 -4.26 -7.10 19.29
C GLN A 7 -4.00 -8.35 18.47
N PHE A 8 -3.52 -8.17 17.25
CA PHE A 8 -3.20 -9.29 16.36
C PHE A 8 -2.03 -8.96 15.41
N LEU A 9 -1.38 -10.02 14.97
CA LEU A 9 -0.38 -10.02 13.91
C LEU A 9 -0.66 -11.21 13.01
N ILE A 10 -1.01 -10.94 11.75
CA ILE A 10 -1.44 -11.96 10.78
C ILE A 10 -0.60 -11.84 9.52
N ILE A 11 -0.07 -12.96 9.04
CA ILE A 11 0.54 -13.04 7.71
C ILE A 11 -0.53 -13.29 6.66
N GLY A 12 -0.46 -12.59 5.55
CA GLY A 12 -1.42 -12.76 4.47
C GLY A 12 -0.92 -12.25 3.12
N SER A 13 -1.72 -12.46 2.08
CA SER A 13 -1.42 -11.93 0.75
C SER A 13 -1.56 -10.42 0.71
N GLN A 14 -0.60 -9.73 0.10
CA GLN A 14 -0.67 -8.30 -0.16
C GLN A 14 -1.88 -7.90 -1.03
N ASN A 15 -2.40 -8.84 -1.84
CA ASN A 15 -3.62 -8.60 -2.62
C ASN A 15 -4.85 -8.33 -1.74
N ALA A 16 -4.86 -8.85 -0.51
CA ALA A 16 -5.95 -8.63 0.44
C ALA A 16 -6.13 -7.15 0.82
N LEU A 17 -5.11 -6.31 0.63
CA LEU A 17 -5.20 -4.86 0.86
C LEU A 17 -6.33 -4.18 0.08
N THR A 18 -6.75 -4.76 -1.05
CA THR A 18 -7.82 -4.21 -1.90
C THR A 18 -9.17 -4.91 -1.72
N TYR A 19 -9.24 -5.91 -0.85
CA TYR A 19 -10.50 -6.66 -0.64
C TYR A 19 -11.54 -5.79 0.05
N LYS A 20 -12.80 -6.05 -0.29
CA LYS A 20 -13.96 -5.28 0.20
C LYS A 20 -14.09 -5.22 1.73
N ASP A 21 -13.63 -6.28 2.41
CA ASP A 21 -13.75 -6.41 3.87
C ASP A 21 -12.46 -5.99 4.60
N VAL A 22 -11.35 -5.82 3.88
CA VAL A 22 -10.04 -5.45 4.42
C VAL A 22 -9.76 -3.95 4.25
N PHE A 23 -9.98 -3.42 3.06
CA PHE A 23 -9.64 -2.03 2.76
C PHE A 23 -10.35 -1.00 3.67
N PRO A 24 -11.64 -1.14 4.00
CA PRO A 24 -12.31 -0.22 4.94
C PRO A 24 -11.66 -0.18 6.32
N LEU A 25 -11.06 -1.29 6.78
CA LEU A 25 -10.33 -1.34 8.04
C LEU A 25 -9.02 -0.55 7.97
N ILE A 26 -8.35 -0.59 6.81
CA ILE A 26 -7.14 0.20 6.56
C ILE A 26 -7.50 1.69 6.49
N GLN A 27 -8.54 2.03 5.73
CA GLN A 27 -9.01 3.40 5.56
C GLN A 27 -9.44 4.03 6.90
N SER A 28 -10.09 3.26 7.77
CA SER A 28 -10.51 3.71 9.11
C SER A 28 -9.40 3.65 10.17
N GLY A 29 -8.19 3.27 9.80
CA GLY A 29 -7.07 3.16 10.73
C GLY A 29 -7.23 2.07 11.79
N LYS A 30 -8.00 1.01 11.52
CA LYS A 30 -8.17 -0.16 12.39
C LYS A 30 -7.25 -1.32 12.02
N LEU A 31 -6.61 -1.24 10.86
CA LEU A 31 -5.71 -2.24 10.32
C LEU A 31 -4.61 -1.53 9.52
N TRP A 32 -3.38 -1.98 9.63
CA TRP A 32 -2.25 -1.50 8.83
C TRP A 32 -1.22 -2.61 8.58
N LEU A 33 -0.21 -2.29 7.78
CA LEU A 33 0.88 -3.22 7.50
C LEU A 33 1.89 -3.24 8.65
N GLY A 34 2.45 -4.41 8.92
CA GLY A 34 3.46 -4.59 9.96
C GLY A 34 4.79 -3.91 9.62
N ASN A 35 5.65 -3.80 10.63
CA ASN A 35 6.91 -3.06 10.55
C ASN A 35 7.91 -3.62 9.52
N HIS A 36 7.90 -4.91 9.26
CA HIS A 36 8.85 -5.60 8.38
C HIS A 36 8.16 -6.24 7.19
N ALA A 37 8.71 -6.03 6.00
CA ALA A 37 8.35 -6.77 4.81
C ALA A 37 9.16 -8.07 4.75
N VAL A 38 8.70 -9.09 5.45
CA VAL A 38 9.32 -10.43 5.38
C VAL A 38 8.93 -11.07 4.07
N LYS A 39 9.90 -11.36 3.23
CA LYS A 39 9.70 -11.99 1.92
C LYS A 39 10.35 -13.36 1.81
N SER A 40 11.18 -13.75 2.78
CA SER A 40 11.96 -14.97 2.76
C SER A 40 11.81 -15.69 4.09
N PHE A 41 11.57 -16.99 4.04
CA PHE A 41 11.45 -17.88 5.19
C PHE A 41 12.38 -19.05 5.03
N GLU A 42 13.14 -19.38 6.06
CA GLU A 42 13.89 -20.61 6.13
C GLU A 42 12.91 -21.79 6.15
N ILE A 43 13.16 -22.79 5.31
CA ILE A 43 12.35 -23.99 5.22
C ILE A 43 13.21 -25.24 5.45
N PRO A 44 12.66 -26.28 6.08
CA PRO A 44 13.36 -27.55 6.20
C PRO A 44 13.65 -28.16 4.83
N LEU A 45 14.82 -28.78 4.66
CA LEU A 45 15.25 -29.42 3.40
C LEU A 45 14.21 -30.42 2.84
N PHE A 46 13.54 -31.17 3.69
CA PHE A 46 12.52 -32.14 3.28
C PHE A 46 11.23 -31.51 2.73
N GLN A 47 11.07 -30.20 2.86
CA GLN A 47 9.90 -29.45 2.33
C GLN A 47 10.20 -28.74 1.01
N VAL A 48 11.43 -28.76 0.51
CA VAL A 48 11.84 -28.04 -0.70
C VAL A 48 10.97 -28.37 -1.91
N ASP A 49 10.62 -29.64 -2.09
CA ASP A 49 9.81 -30.11 -3.21
C ASP A 49 8.34 -29.63 -3.17
N ASN A 50 7.88 -29.13 -2.03
CA ASN A 50 6.54 -28.55 -1.88
C ASN A 50 6.45 -27.12 -2.42
N PHE A 51 7.58 -26.51 -2.81
CA PHE A 51 7.65 -25.14 -3.30
C PHE A 51 8.09 -25.10 -4.76
N ASN A 52 7.64 -24.06 -5.47
CA ASN A 52 8.15 -23.81 -6.81
C ASN A 52 9.65 -23.50 -6.74
N ARG A 53 10.47 -24.25 -7.49
CA ARG A 53 11.95 -24.11 -7.52
C ARG A 53 12.42 -22.68 -7.80
N LYS A 54 11.64 -21.87 -8.54
CA LYS A 54 11.95 -20.46 -8.80
C LYS A 54 11.88 -19.58 -7.53
N ASN A 55 11.19 -20.06 -6.50
CA ASN A 55 11.03 -19.35 -5.23
C ASN A 55 11.97 -19.87 -4.15
N ILE A 56 12.86 -20.81 -4.48
CA ILE A 56 13.84 -21.38 -3.55
C ILE A 56 15.18 -20.70 -3.76
N VAL A 57 15.80 -20.27 -2.68
CA VAL A 57 17.15 -19.71 -2.65
C VAL A 57 17.97 -20.42 -1.57
N PHE A 58 19.17 -20.81 -1.95
CA PHE A 58 20.18 -21.35 -1.02
C PHE A 58 21.07 -20.21 -0.58
N LYS A 59 21.16 -19.96 0.71
CA LYS A 59 21.97 -18.90 1.29
C LYS A 59 22.53 -19.32 2.64
N ASP A 60 23.85 -19.20 2.82
CA ASP A 60 24.55 -19.47 4.10
C ASP A 60 24.16 -20.86 4.70
N ASP A 61 24.25 -21.93 3.89
CA ASP A 61 23.86 -23.31 4.22
C ASP A 61 22.38 -23.50 4.60
N LYS A 62 21.54 -22.50 4.32
CA LYS A 62 20.10 -22.52 4.57
C LYS A 62 19.31 -22.51 3.28
N VAL A 63 18.18 -23.19 3.30
CA VAL A 63 17.22 -23.14 2.22
C VAL A 63 16.08 -22.20 2.60
N CYS A 64 15.82 -21.22 1.73
CA CYS A 64 14.78 -20.24 1.96
C CYS A 64 13.75 -20.26 0.83
N ALA A 65 12.49 -20.20 1.18
CA ALA A 65 11.39 -19.93 0.24
C ALA A 65 11.10 -18.44 0.20
N ILE A 66 11.01 -17.87 -1.02
CA ILE A 66 10.72 -16.45 -1.25
C ILE A 66 9.27 -16.30 -1.67
N PHE A 67 8.56 -15.36 -1.01
CA PHE A 67 7.19 -15.00 -1.30
C PHE A 67 7.09 -13.51 -1.66
N GLY A 68 6.80 -13.21 -2.93
CA GLY A 68 6.80 -11.83 -3.44
C GLY A 68 5.63 -10.97 -2.98
N ASN A 69 4.52 -11.59 -2.58
CA ASN A 69 3.25 -10.91 -2.35
C ASN A 69 2.65 -11.10 -0.96
N ILE A 70 3.47 -11.44 0.04
CA ILE A 70 3.01 -11.54 1.42
C ILE A 70 3.38 -10.31 2.23
N CYS A 71 2.57 -10.02 3.23
CA CYS A 71 2.79 -8.96 4.20
C CYS A 71 2.19 -9.34 5.56
N TRP A 72 2.60 -8.61 6.59
CA TRP A 72 1.99 -8.68 7.90
C TRP A 72 0.86 -7.66 7.99
N PHE A 73 -0.25 -8.09 8.56
CA PHE A 73 -1.38 -7.25 8.94
C PHE A 73 -1.45 -7.17 10.45
N THR A 74 -1.66 -5.96 10.99
CA THR A 74 -1.71 -5.76 12.42
C THR A 74 -2.56 -4.54 12.80
N ASN A 75 -3.00 -4.49 14.05
CA ASN A 75 -3.53 -3.30 14.71
C ASN A 75 -2.63 -2.84 15.88
N MET A 76 -1.47 -3.45 16.06
CA MET A 76 -0.48 -3.04 17.06
C MET A 76 0.29 -1.82 16.58
N ASP A 77 0.44 -0.83 17.44
CA ASP A 77 1.22 0.36 17.14
C ASP A 77 2.73 0.10 17.19
N PHE A 78 3.49 0.83 16.37
CA PHE A 78 4.95 0.77 16.33
C PHE A 78 5.56 2.06 15.76
N PRO A 79 6.83 2.41 16.14
CA PRO A 79 7.43 3.71 15.83
C PRO A 79 7.45 4.09 14.35
N LYS A 80 7.76 3.16 13.45
CA LYS A 80 7.84 3.44 12.01
C LYS A 80 6.54 4.03 11.44
N ARG A 81 5.39 3.67 12.00
CA ARG A 81 4.08 4.18 11.56
C ARG A 81 3.91 5.68 11.79
N HIS A 82 4.69 6.25 12.71
CA HIS A 82 4.66 7.67 13.05
C HIS A 82 5.73 8.49 12.32
N HIS A 83 6.60 7.84 11.55
CA HIS A 83 7.61 8.55 10.77
C HIS A 83 6.93 9.31 9.64
N LEU A 84 7.27 10.59 9.51
CA LEU A 84 6.84 11.38 8.37
C LEU A 84 7.55 10.89 7.11
N LEU A 85 6.79 10.70 6.05
CA LEU A 85 7.35 10.46 4.72
C LEU A 85 8.04 11.74 4.24
N PRO A 86 9.36 11.73 3.97
CA PRO A 86 10.04 12.88 3.42
C PRO A 86 9.51 13.17 2.01
N LEU A 87 9.19 14.44 1.75
CA LEU A 87 8.67 14.92 0.47
C LEU A 87 9.64 15.98 -0.06
N ASP A 88 10.31 15.67 -1.14
CA ASP A 88 11.32 16.55 -1.78
C ASP A 88 10.95 16.95 -3.21
N LYS A 89 9.88 16.41 -3.77
CA LYS A 89 9.42 16.71 -5.11
C LYS A 89 8.42 17.85 -5.14
N HIS A 90 8.46 18.63 -6.20
CA HIS A 90 7.49 19.70 -6.48
C HIS A 90 6.52 19.25 -7.57
N TYR A 91 5.27 19.62 -7.39
CA TYR A 91 4.25 19.40 -8.41
C TYR A 91 4.58 20.19 -9.69
N SER A 92 4.42 19.53 -10.82
CA SER A 92 4.33 20.18 -12.12
C SER A 92 3.37 19.39 -13.03
N PRO A 93 2.56 20.07 -13.88
CA PRO A 93 1.57 19.38 -14.74
C PRO A 93 2.21 18.34 -15.67
N GLN A 94 3.45 18.56 -16.10
CA GLN A 94 4.17 17.66 -17.01
C GLN A 94 4.54 16.33 -16.35
N HIS A 95 4.85 16.33 -15.04
CA HIS A 95 5.27 15.12 -14.31
C HIS A 95 4.13 14.41 -13.61
N TYR A 96 3.03 15.12 -13.33
CA TYR A 96 1.89 14.59 -12.57
C TYR A 96 0.59 14.80 -13.35
N PRO A 97 0.34 14.01 -14.41
CA PRO A 97 -0.88 14.13 -15.17
C PRO A 97 -2.10 13.80 -14.32
N PHE A 98 -3.21 14.47 -14.61
CA PHE A 98 -4.52 14.10 -14.06
C PHE A 98 -5.07 12.86 -14.76
N TYR A 99 -5.92 12.10 -14.07
CA TYR A 99 -6.77 11.13 -14.74
C TYR A 99 -7.81 11.85 -15.59
N ASP A 100 -8.14 11.27 -16.74
CA ASP A 100 -8.93 11.91 -17.81
C ASP A 100 -10.25 12.55 -17.31
N ASP A 101 -10.98 11.87 -16.41
CA ASP A 101 -12.29 12.32 -15.93
C ASP A 101 -12.29 12.79 -14.46
N PHE A 102 -11.11 12.92 -13.84
CA PHE A 102 -11.02 13.13 -12.40
C PHE A 102 -9.91 14.11 -12.02
N ASN A 103 -10.22 14.99 -11.08
CA ASN A 103 -9.24 15.91 -10.50
C ASN A 103 -8.31 15.20 -9.49
N ILE A 104 -7.69 14.11 -9.95
CA ILE A 104 -6.75 13.29 -9.18
C ILE A 104 -5.48 13.16 -10.01
N ILE A 105 -4.33 13.60 -9.48
CA ILE A 105 -3.05 13.42 -10.16
C ILE A 105 -2.54 11.99 -10.01
N ASN A 106 -1.85 11.49 -11.03
CA ASN A 106 -1.16 10.21 -10.96
C ASN A 106 0.26 10.39 -10.40
N VAL A 107 0.58 9.64 -9.36
CA VAL A 107 1.92 9.56 -8.78
C VAL A 107 2.48 8.16 -9.00
N ASN A 108 3.58 8.05 -9.75
CA ASN A 108 4.10 6.75 -10.17
C ASN A 108 4.86 6.01 -9.06
N LYS A 109 5.54 6.72 -8.18
CA LYS A 109 6.31 6.16 -7.05
C LYS A 109 5.97 6.91 -5.77
N VAL A 110 6.02 6.23 -4.64
CA VAL A 110 5.76 6.84 -3.32
C VAL A 110 6.76 7.97 -3.02
N ALA A 111 8.01 7.84 -3.47
CA ALA A 111 9.03 8.87 -3.34
C ALA A 111 8.76 10.14 -4.17
N ASP A 112 7.87 10.05 -5.15
CA ASP A 112 7.54 11.17 -6.03
C ASP A 112 6.30 11.95 -5.53
N ILE A 113 5.77 11.68 -4.34
CA ILE A 113 4.64 12.44 -3.80
C ILE A 113 5.05 13.90 -3.62
N PRO A 114 4.38 14.86 -4.31
CA PRO A 114 4.82 16.25 -4.31
C PRO A 114 4.53 16.96 -2.99
N MET A 115 5.49 17.77 -2.51
CA MET A 115 5.39 18.47 -1.24
C MET A 115 4.42 19.65 -1.27
N ASN A 116 4.22 20.27 -2.43
CA ASN A 116 3.43 21.49 -2.61
C ASN A 116 2.06 21.27 -3.26
N PHE A 117 1.58 20.03 -3.34
CA PHE A 117 0.26 19.71 -3.88
C PHE A 117 -0.68 19.26 -2.76
N THR A 118 -1.86 19.87 -2.69
CA THR A 118 -2.87 19.63 -1.64
C THR A 118 -4.11 18.90 -2.14
N GLY A 119 -4.21 18.70 -3.46
CA GLY A 119 -5.31 17.98 -4.10
C GLY A 119 -5.25 16.48 -3.92
N LEU A 120 -6.11 15.77 -4.63
CA LEU A 120 -6.18 14.31 -4.60
C LEU A 120 -5.05 13.69 -5.42
N MET A 121 -4.44 12.64 -4.89
CA MET A 121 -3.31 11.93 -5.49
C MET A 121 -3.58 10.44 -5.55
N GLY A 122 -3.41 9.84 -6.72
CA GLY A 122 -3.41 8.39 -6.92
C GLY A 122 -2.00 7.81 -6.78
N VAL A 123 -1.72 7.12 -5.69
CA VAL A 123 -0.40 6.57 -5.37
C VAL A 123 -0.36 5.05 -5.47
N PRO A 124 0.81 4.41 -5.69
CA PRO A 124 0.94 2.96 -5.67
C PRO A 124 0.51 2.35 -4.34
N ILE A 125 0.04 1.08 -4.36
CA ILE A 125 -0.38 0.35 -3.16
C ILE A 125 0.75 0.22 -2.12
N THR A 126 2.01 0.26 -2.55
CA THR A 126 3.19 0.27 -1.68
C THR A 126 3.28 1.50 -0.77
N PHE A 127 2.45 2.52 -1.01
CA PHE A 127 2.30 3.64 -0.09
C PHE A 127 1.84 3.21 1.30
N LEU A 128 1.02 2.17 1.40
CA LEU A 128 0.48 1.68 2.68
C LEU A 128 1.58 1.23 3.66
N ASP A 129 2.74 0.81 3.15
CA ASP A 129 3.93 0.48 3.95
C ASP A 129 4.53 1.70 4.70
N LYS A 130 4.24 2.90 4.20
CA LYS A 130 4.81 4.17 4.65
C LYS A 130 3.74 5.16 5.12
N HIS A 131 2.50 4.70 5.20
CA HIS A 131 1.38 5.56 5.56
C HIS A 131 1.49 6.02 7.00
N ASN A 132 1.53 7.35 7.16
CA ASN A 132 1.35 8.03 8.43
C ASN A 132 0.01 8.78 8.43
N PRO A 133 -0.95 8.42 9.28
CA PRO A 133 -2.27 9.04 9.30
C PRO A 133 -2.27 10.51 9.71
N LYS A 134 -1.19 11.00 10.34
CA LYS A 134 -1.01 12.44 10.62
C LYS A 134 -0.58 13.23 9.38
N GLN A 135 -0.08 12.56 8.35
CA GLN A 135 0.42 13.21 7.14
C GLN A 135 -0.54 13.06 5.95
N PHE A 136 -1.23 11.92 5.86
CA PHE A 136 -2.12 11.62 4.73
C PHE A 136 -3.39 10.91 5.18
N ASN A 137 -4.50 11.34 4.59
CA ASN A 137 -5.78 10.64 4.63
C ASN A 137 -5.87 9.66 3.45
N ILE A 138 -6.32 8.43 3.69
CA ILE A 138 -6.67 7.45 2.67
C ILE A 138 -8.15 7.62 2.35
N LEU A 139 -8.48 8.03 1.11
CA LEU A 139 -9.84 8.31 0.69
C LEU A 139 -10.49 7.13 -0.03
N GLY A 140 -9.70 6.29 -0.71
CA GLY A 140 -10.27 5.18 -1.44
C GLY A 140 -9.28 4.46 -2.35
N ILE A 141 -9.83 3.61 -3.24
CA ILE A 141 -9.09 2.94 -4.30
C ILE A 141 -9.68 3.40 -5.63
N ALA A 142 -8.85 3.93 -6.53
CA ALA A 142 -9.23 4.19 -7.91
C ALA A 142 -9.61 2.87 -8.60
N ASN A 143 -10.49 2.92 -9.60
CA ASN A 143 -11.20 1.81 -10.22
C ASN A 143 -12.23 1.10 -9.31
N SER A 144 -12.56 1.66 -8.16
CA SER A 144 -13.60 1.14 -7.29
C SER A 144 -14.58 2.26 -6.88
N SER A 145 -15.80 2.21 -7.40
CA SER A 145 -16.87 3.13 -7.01
C SER A 145 -17.26 3.03 -5.53
N ARG A 146 -16.95 1.90 -4.92
CA ARG A 146 -17.34 1.59 -3.54
C ARG A 146 -16.72 2.53 -2.51
N TYR A 147 -15.50 3.02 -2.77
CA TYR A 147 -14.72 3.75 -1.76
C TYR A 147 -14.67 5.26 -1.96
N ILE A 148 -14.88 5.74 -3.20
CA ILE A 148 -14.82 7.17 -3.54
C ILE A 148 -16.13 7.69 -4.11
N GLY A 149 -17.23 6.95 -3.90
CA GLY A 149 -18.59 7.33 -4.30
C GLY A 149 -18.92 7.11 -5.77
N HIS A 150 -17.94 7.12 -6.66
CA HIS A 150 -18.09 6.85 -8.08
C HIS A 150 -16.87 6.11 -8.62
N LYS A 151 -17.02 5.44 -9.76
CA LYS A 151 -15.94 4.66 -10.37
C LYS A 151 -14.94 5.60 -11.04
N CYS A 152 -13.84 5.90 -10.34
CA CYS A 152 -12.70 6.58 -10.93
C CYS A 152 -11.88 5.60 -11.77
N LEU A 153 -11.89 5.73 -13.08
CA LEU A 153 -11.00 4.98 -13.95
C LEU A 153 -9.61 5.64 -13.93
N THR A 154 -8.57 4.85 -13.74
CA THR A 154 -7.18 5.33 -13.82
C THR A 154 -6.74 5.38 -15.28
N LEU A 155 -7.36 6.28 -16.07
CA LEU A 155 -7.01 6.53 -17.46
C LEU A 155 -6.19 7.81 -17.57
N ILE A 156 -5.15 7.79 -18.39
CA ILE A 156 -4.36 8.95 -18.78
C ILE A 156 -4.22 8.91 -20.29
N ASN A 157 -4.78 9.91 -20.98
CA ASN A 157 -4.88 9.95 -22.45
C ASN A 157 -5.49 8.66 -23.02
N GLY A 158 -6.59 8.18 -22.43
CA GLY A 158 -7.29 6.96 -22.80
C GLY A 158 -6.58 5.65 -22.43
N LYS A 159 -5.35 5.69 -21.90
CA LYS A 159 -4.59 4.49 -21.52
C LYS A 159 -4.75 4.19 -20.05
N LYS A 160 -5.13 2.95 -19.71
CA LYS A 160 -5.29 2.49 -18.34
C LYS A 160 -3.93 2.35 -17.65
N VAL A 161 -3.79 2.98 -16.48
CA VAL A 161 -2.68 2.73 -15.55
C VAL A 161 -3.09 1.79 -14.41
N TYR A 162 -2.13 1.35 -13.62
CA TYR A 162 -2.39 0.45 -12.48
C TYR A 162 -3.35 1.08 -11.47
N ASN A 163 -4.05 0.22 -10.72
CA ASN A 163 -4.88 0.66 -9.60
C ASN A 163 -4.05 1.46 -8.60
N ARG A 164 -4.68 2.50 -8.04
CA ARG A 164 -4.03 3.44 -7.11
C ARG A 164 -4.84 3.58 -5.83
N ILE A 165 -4.16 3.80 -4.74
CA ILE A 165 -4.77 4.31 -3.51
C ILE A 165 -4.94 5.83 -3.70
N VAL A 166 -6.13 6.33 -3.45
CA VAL A 166 -6.40 7.77 -3.48
C VAL A 166 -6.14 8.34 -2.10
N ILE A 167 -5.22 9.28 -2.05
CA ILE A 167 -4.80 9.97 -0.82
C ILE A 167 -4.94 11.48 -0.95
N GLN A 168 -4.98 12.14 0.19
CA GLN A 168 -4.85 13.58 0.33
C GLN A 168 -3.99 13.90 1.55
N LYS A 169 -3.21 14.97 1.49
CA LYS A 169 -2.51 15.47 2.68
C LYS A 169 -3.50 15.86 3.76
N THR A 170 -3.20 15.54 5.00
CA THR A 170 -3.92 16.13 6.13
C THR A 170 -3.69 17.64 6.13
N LYS A 171 -4.75 18.41 6.39
CA LYS A 171 -4.58 19.83 6.66
C LYS A 171 -3.80 19.94 7.98
N THR A 172 -2.65 20.54 7.94
CA THR A 172 -1.97 21.00 9.18
C THR A 172 -2.80 22.17 9.69
N GLU A 173 -3.36 22.02 10.88
CA GLU A 173 -3.92 23.16 11.63
C GLU A 173 -2.80 24.13 11.99
#